data_8a7b2987fdf9a862071648dcdfc97cf2
#
_entry.id   8a7b2987fdf9a862071648dcdfc97cf2
#
_cell.length_a   1.000
_cell.length_b   1.000
_cell.length_c   1.000
_cell.angle_alpha   90.00
_cell.angle_beta   90.00
_cell.angle_gamma   90.00
#
_symmetry.space_group_name_H-M   'P 1'
#
loop_
_entity.id
_entity.type
_entity.pdbx_description
1 polymer ?
#
loop_
_entity_poly.entity_id
_entity_poly.type
_entity_poly.pdbx_seq_one_letter_code
_entity_poly.pdbx_strand_id
1 'polypeptide(L)'
;MNAPFPNTPFTNLVKDATDYMVDTFQRMVLTTDVLRQRGNIYLEHGRAGNPPVLVFDYEMVMDGRKLERPTNYALVRILPPKEHPTNPKRRPFVVIDPRAGHGPGIGGSKIDSEIGIALRGGHPC
;
A
#
# COMPACT_ATOMS: atom_id res chain seq x y z
N MET A 1 38.57 -42.88 -2.40
CA MET A 1 38.99 -41.49 -2.68
C MET A 1 38.36 -41.14 -4.04
N ASN A 2 37.26 -40.38 -4.01
CA ASN A 2 36.64 -39.90 -5.26
C ASN A 2 37.32 -38.57 -5.63
N ALA A 3 38.10 -38.57 -6.72
CA ALA A 3 38.65 -37.37 -7.29
C ALA A 3 37.50 -36.45 -7.74
N PRO A 4 37.52 -35.18 -7.42
CA PRO A 4 36.50 -34.23 -7.92
C PRO A 4 36.62 -34.19 -9.46
N PHE A 5 35.48 -34.24 -10.14
CA PHE A 5 35.41 -34.08 -11.59
C PHE A 5 36.12 -32.77 -12.00
N PRO A 6 36.94 -32.79 -13.05
CA PRO A 6 37.65 -31.59 -13.49
C PRO A 6 36.63 -30.53 -13.95
N ASN A 7 36.76 -29.31 -13.40
CA ASN A 7 36.00 -28.13 -13.83
C ASN A 7 36.34 -27.81 -15.28
N THR A 8 35.61 -28.38 -16.23
CA THR A 8 35.72 -28.03 -17.64
C THR A 8 34.77 -26.87 -17.94
N PRO A 9 35.03 -26.03 -18.93
CA PRO A 9 34.10 -24.95 -19.34
C PRO A 9 32.69 -25.43 -19.59
N PHE A 10 32.54 -26.67 -20.08
CA PHE A 10 31.24 -27.29 -20.32
C PHE A 10 30.48 -27.62 -19.01
N THR A 11 31.17 -28.14 -17.99
CA THR A 11 30.54 -28.43 -16.69
C THR A 11 30.09 -27.17 -15.99
N ASN A 12 30.80 -26.06 -16.12
CA ASN A 12 30.42 -24.76 -15.60
C ASN A 12 29.18 -24.22 -16.33
N LEU A 13 29.13 -24.31 -17.65
CA LEU A 13 27.97 -23.89 -18.45
C LEU A 13 26.69 -24.65 -18.06
N VAL A 14 26.78 -25.97 -17.89
CA VAL A 14 25.64 -26.80 -17.47
C VAL A 14 25.20 -26.43 -16.06
N LYS A 15 26.14 -26.20 -15.14
CA LYS A 15 25.83 -25.77 -13.79
C LYS A 15 25.13 -24.40 -13.79
N ASP A 16 25.69 -23.43 -14.48
CA ASP A 16 25.13 -22.07 -14.54
C ASP A 16 23.74 -22.06 -15.17
N ALA A 17 23.51 -22.86 -16.21
CA ALA A 17 22.18 -23.04 -16.80
C ALA A 17 21.18 -23.68 -15.81
N THR A 18 21.61 -24.68 -15.06
CA THR A 18 20.78 -25.33 -14.06
C THR A 18 20.44 -24.37 -12.90
N ASP A 19 21.42 -23.66 -12.39
CA ASP A 19 21.23 -22.65 -11.33
C ASP A 19 20.27 -21.56 -11.79
N TYR A 20 20.40 -21.08 -13.02
CA TYR A 20 19.46 -20.13 -13.62
C TYR A 20 18.02 -20.66 -13.71
N MET A 21 17.85 -21.93 -14.16
CA MET A 21 16.53 -22.53 -14.24
C MET A 21 15.88 -22.70 -12.87
N VAL A 22 16.65 -23.11 -11.87
CA VAL A 22 16.16 -23.25 -10.48
C VAL A 22 15.74 -21.89 -9.92
N ASP A 23 16.59 -20.85 -10.08
CA ASP A 23 16.28 -19.49 -9.62
C ASP A 23 15.01 -18.96 -10.33
N THR A 24 14.91 -19.15 -11.64
CA THR A 24 13.74 -18.73 -12.42
C THR A 24 12.46 -19.41 -11.93
N PHE A 25 12.52 -20.71 -11.69
CA PHE A 25 11.37 -21.46 -11.17
C PHE A 25 10.96 -20.99 -9.78
N GLN A 26 11.91 -20.79 -8.87
CA GLN A 26 11.66 -20.28 -7.53
C GLN A 26 10.98 -18.90 -7.58
N ARG A 27 11.50 -17.99 -8.41
CA ARG A 27 10.89 -16.65 -8.61
C ARG A 27 9.49 -16.73 -9.18
N MET A 28 9.24 -17.65 -10.12
CA MET A 28 7.91 -17.84 -10.69
C MET A 28 6.91 -18.31 -9.61
N VAL A 29 7.29 -19.27 -8.77
CA VAL A 29 6.46 -19.74 -7.66
C VAL A 29 6.15 -18.61 -6.68
N LEU A 30 7.16 -17.86 -6.24
CA LEU A 30 7.00 -16.74 -5.32
C LEU A 30 6.12 -15.64 -5.92
N THR A 31 6.33 -15.32 -7.20
CA THR A 31 5.51 -14.31 -7.90
C THR A 31 4.04 -14.75 -7.98
N THR A 32 3.80 -16.03 -8.29
CA THR A 32 2.45 -16.59 -8.37
C THR A 32 1.76 -16.52 -7.00
N ASP A 33 2.47 -16.82 -5.91
CA ASP A 33 1.91 -16.73 -4.56
C ASP A 33 1.59 -15.28 -4.18
N VAL A 34 2.46 -14.33 -4.49
CA VAL A 34 2.18 -12.89 -4.28
C VAL A 34 0.96 -12.44 -5.06
N LEU A 35 0.81 -12.85 -6.32
CA LEU A 35 -0.36 -12.52 -7.14
C LEU A 35 -1.64 -13.11 -6.55
N ARG A 36 -1.59 -14.35 -6.08
CA ARG A 36 -2.72 -14.99 -5.39
C ARG A 36 -3.11 -14.22 -4.13
N GLN A 37 -2.14 -13.86 -3.29
CA GLN A 37 -2.39 -13.09 -2.07
C GLN A 37 -3.03 -11.73 -2.39
N ARG A 38 -2.50 -11.02 -3.38
CA ARG A 38 -3.06 -9.74 -3.84
C ARG A 38 -4.49 -9.88 -4.36
N GLY A 39 -4.77 -10.94 -5.12
CA GLY A 39 -6.11 -11.26 -5.57
C GLY A 39 -7.08 -11.49 -4.42
N ASN A 40 -6.67 -12.22 -3.39
CA ASN A 40 -7.47 -12.44 -2.19
C ASN A 40 -7.78 -11.12 -1.46
N ILE A 41 -6.76 -10.28 -1.23
CA ILE A 41 -6.93 -8.96 -0.60
C ILE A 41 -7.92 -8.10 -1.40
N TYR A 42 -7.81 -8.11 -2.73
CA TYR A 42 -8.74 -7.37 -3.59
C TYR A 42 -10.19 -7.84 -3.44
N LEU A 43 -10.40 -9.16 -3.41
CA LEU A 43 -11.73 -9.74 -3.23
C LEU A 43 -12.31 -9.44 -1.83
N GLU A 44 -11.49 -9.52 -0.79
CA GLU A 44 -11.89 -9.18 0.57
C GLU A 44 -12.26 -7.70 0.69
N HIS A 45 -11.45 -6.81 0.10
CA HIS A 45 -11.72 -5.38 0.06
C HIS A 45 -13.04 -5.08 -0.65
N GLY A 46 -13.30 -5.74 -1.78
CA GLY A 46 -14.59 -5.63 -2.49
C GLY A 46 -15.78 -6.12 -1.65
N ARG A 47 -15.63 -7.26 -0.95
CA ARG A 47 -16.68 -7.78 -0.05
C ARG A 47 -16.96 -6.85 1.14
N ALA A 48 -15.94 -6.14 1.61
CA ALA A 48 -16.07 -5.14 2.66
C ALA A 48 -16.71 -3.81 2.20
N GLY A 49 -17.11 -3.71 0.92
CA GLY A 49 -17.73 -2.51 0.37
C GLY A 49 -16.72 -1.42 -0.02
N ASN A 50 -15.50 -1.82 -0.35
CA ASN A 50 -14.41 -0.93 -0.76
C ASN A 50 -14.17 0.21 0.26
N PRO A 51 -13.87 -0.11 1.53
CA PRO A 51 -13.57 0.93 2.52
C PRO A 51 -12.34 1.73 2.10
N PRO A 52 -12.21 2.99 2.55
CA PRO A 52 -11.03 3.79 2.27
C PRO A 52 -9.77 3.13 2.85
N VAL A 53 -8.69 3.09 2.07
CA VAL A 53 -7.38 2.53 2.48
C VAL A 53 -6.58 3.60 3.23
N LEU A 54 -7.10 4.05 4.38
CA LEU A 54 -6.43 4.99 5.26
C LEU A 54 -5.68 4.24 6.36
N VAL A 55 -4.41 4.64 6.64
CA VAL A 55 -3.66 4.13 7.80
C VAL A 55 -3.95 4.91 9.07
N PHE A 56 -4.66 6.01 8.97
CA PHE A 56 -5.04 6.89 10.08
C PHE A 56 -6.50 6.61 10.47
N ASP A 57 -6.77 6.64 11.76
CA ASP A 57 -8.13 6.68 12.26
C ASP A 57 -8.81 7.98 11.81
N TYR A 58 -10.09 7.92 11.54
CA TYR A 58 -10.82 9.07 11.04
C TYR A 58 -12.26 9.11 11.52
N GLU A 59 -12.80 10.32 11.52
CA GLU A 59 -14.21 10.62 11.78
C GLU A 59 -14.87 11.12 10.49
N MET A 60 -16.03 10.56 10.16
CA MET A 60 -16.80 11.00 8.99
C MET A 60 -17.44 12.35 9.25
N VAL A 61 -17.03 13.37 8.51
CA VAL A 61 -17.63 14.72 8.58
C VAL A 61 -18.78 14.85 7.59
N MET A 62 -18.60 14.34 6.36
CA MET A 62 -19.63 14.40 5.33
C MET A 62 -19.52 13.20 4.40
N ASP A 63 -20.63 12.54 4.14
CA ASP A 63 -20.74 11.46 3.15
C ASP A 63 -21.38 12.04 1.87
N GLY A 64 -20.60 12.12 0.81
CA GLY A 64 -21.03 12.66 -0.47
C GLY A 64 -22.18 11.90 -1.12
N ARG A 65 -22.37 10.63 -0.77
CA ARG A 65 -23.48 9.80 -1.27
C ARG A 65 -24.85 10.26 -0.74
N LYS A 66 -24.86 11.02 0.37
CA LYS A 66 -26.07 11.56 1.00
C LYS A 66 -26.43 12.97 0.55
N LEU A 67 -25.65 13.56 -0.34
CA LEU A 67 -25.91 14.88 -0.89
C LEU A 67 -27.07 14.83 -1.88
N GLU A 68 -27.72 15.95 -2.11
CA GLU A 68 -28.76 16.11 -3.15
C GLU A 68 -28.26 15.69 -4.54
N ARG A 69 -26.97 15.97 -4.82
CA ARG A 69 -26.25 15.43 -5.98
C ARG A 69 -25.17 14.47 -5.49
N PRO A 70 -25.47 13.17 -5.43
CA PRO A 70 -24.57 12.19 -4.85
C PRO A 70 -23.22 12.12 -5.57
N THR A 71 -22.16 12.00 -4.78
CA THR A 71 -20.79 11.79 -5.26
C THR A 71 -20.13 10.65 -4.48
N ASN A 72 -19.09 10.05 -5.05
CA ASN A 72 -18.30 9.02 -4.38
C ASN A 72 -17.22 9.57 -3.44
N TYR A 73 -17.30 10.87 -3.10
CA TYR A 73 -16.37 11.51 -2.17
C TYR A 73 -16.98 11.62 -0.78
N ALA A 74 -16.12 11.53 0.20
CA ALA A 74 -16.45 11.81 1.60
C ALA A 74 -15.42 12.80 2.16
N LEU A 75 -15.85 13.66 3.07
CA LEU A 75 -14.97 14.48 3.89
C LEU A 75 -14.79 13.78 5.23
N VAL A 76 -13.56 13.52 5.58
CA VAL A 76 -13.21 12.90 6.86
C VAL A 76 -12.26 13.81 7.64
N ARG A 77 -12.35 13.77 8.95
CA ARG A 77 -11.36 14.36 9.84
C ARG A 77 -10.43 13.27 10.31
N ILE A 78 -9.15 13.44 10.12
CA ILE A 78 -8.14 12.51 10.60
C ILE A 78 -7.98 12.69 12.11
N LEU A 79 -8.06 11.59 12.85
CA LEU A 79 -7.81 11.57 14.28
C LEU A 79 -6.30 11.53 14.52
N PRO A 80 -5.74 12.46 15.29
CA PRO A 80 -4.30 12.49 15.52
C PRO A 80 -3.89 11.30 16.39
N PRO A 81 -2.76 10.64 16.10
CA PRO A 81 -2.16 9.66 16.99
C PRO A 81 -1.88 10.27 18.36
N LYS A 82 -1.92 9.45 19.41
CA LYS A 82 -1.67 9.93 20.80
C LYS A 82 -0.30 10.58 20.97
N GLU A 83 0.68 10.11 20.20
CA GLU A 83 2.05 10.59 20.21
C GLU A 83 2.23 11.94 19.54
N HIS A 84 1.27 12.35 18.71
CA HIS A 84 1.31 13.58 17.94
C HIS A 84 -0.02 14.35 18.03
N PRO A 85 -0.34 14.92 19.20
CA PRO A 85 -1.57 15.70 19.36
C PRO A 85 -1.56 16.94 18.47
N THR A 86 -2.67 17.21 17.82
CA THR A 86 -2.82 18.40 16.98
C THR A 86 -3.31 19.59 17.80
N ASN A 87 -2.89 20.79 17.37
CA ASN A 87 -3.37 22.04 17.97
C ASN A 87 -4.53 22.60 17.13
N PRO A 88 -5.77 22.66 17.66
CA PRO A 88 -6.95 23.10 16.91
C PRO A 88 -6.88 24.59 16.50
N LYS A 89 -5.96 25.39 17.09
CA LYS A 89 -5.74 26.78 16.69
C LYS A 89 -4.82 26.91 15.49
N ARG A 90 -4.12 25.85 15.10
CA ARG A 90 -3.31 25.85 13.89
C ARG A 90 -4.20 25.71 12.66
N ARG A 91 -3.71 26.23 11.55
CA ARG A 91 -4.39 26.14 10.25
C ARG A 91 -4.56 24.67 9.85
N PRO A 92 -5.78 24.20 9.56
CA PRO A 92 -5.99 22.82 9.12
C PRO A 92 -5.41 22.60 7.72
N PHE A 93 -4.96 21.38 7.47
CA PHE A 93 -4.62 20.92 6.12
C PHE A 93 -5.80 20.13 5.55
N VAL A 94 -6.21 20.48 4.33
CA VAL A 94 -7.19 19.73 3.58
C VAL A 94 -6.47 19.05 2.42
N VAL A 95 -6.38 17.72 2.46
CA VAL A 95 -5.78 16.92 1.39
C VAL A 95 -6.92 16.42 0.51
N ILE A 96 -6.90 16.83 -0.75
CA ILE A 96 -7.92 16.45 -1.74
C ILE A 96 -7.29 15.40 -2.65
N ASP A 97 -7.93 14.22 -2.71
CA ASP A 97 -7.49 13.14 -3.57
C ASP A 97 -7.65 13.52 -5.05
N PRO A 98 -6.60 13.43 -5.87
CA PRO A 98 -6.73 13.67 -7.30
C PRO A 98 -7.56 12.55 -7.94
N ARG A 99 -8.35 12.90 -8.95
CA ARG A 99 -9.24 11.98 -9.68
C ARG A 99 -8.49 10.91 -10.50
N ALA A 100 -7.46 10.32 -9.98
CA ALA A 100 -6.57 9.41 -10.70
C ALA A 100 -6.53 8.01 -10.11
N GLY A 101 -7.68 7.38 -9.83
CA GLY A 101 -7.68 6.00 -9.39
C GLY A 101 -8.73 5.68 -8.33
N HIS A 102 -8.66 4.45 -7.83
CA HIS A 102 -9.48 3.96 -6.74
C HIS A 102 -8.64 3.94 -5.45
N GLY A 103 -9.08 4.64 -4.45
CA GLY A 103 -8.47 4.62 -3.13
C GLY A 103 -8.09 6.00 -2.61
N PRO A 104 -7.63 6.09 -1.37
CA PRO A 104 -7.14 7.33 -0.80
C PRO A 104 -5.82 7.67 -1.49
N GLY A 105 -5.84 8.65 -2.33
CA GLY A 105 -4.67 9.06 -3.08
C GLY A 105 -3.55 9.61 -2.23
N ILE A 106 -3.19 10.84 -2.46
CA ILE A 106 -2.05 11.48 -1.83
C ILE A 106 -2.17 11.47 -0.31
N GLY A 107 -1.36 10.64 0.34
CA GLY A 107 -1.10 10.79 1.77
C GLY A 107 -1.94 9.95 2.73
N GLY A 108 -2.92 9.18 2.24
CA GLY A 108 -3.77 8.39 3.14
C GLY A 108 -3.27 6.98 3.44
N SER A 109 -2.47 6.38 2.55
CA SER A 109 -2.07 4.97 2.61
C SER A 109 -0.77 4.69 3.36
N LYS A 110 -0.08 5.72 3.84
CA LYS A 110 1.20 5.64 4.55
C LYS A 110 1.24 6.62 5.71
N ILE A 111 1.94 6.23 6.79
CA ILE A 111 2.25 7.14 7.89
C ILE A 111 3.17 8.28 7.42
N ASP A 112 4.18 7.96 6.61
CA ASP A 112 5.03 8.96 5.96
C ASP A 112 4.36 9.46 4.67
N SER A 113 3.56 10.50 4.84
CA SER A 113 2.71 11.10 3.82
C SER A 113 2.43 12.56 4.16
N GLU A 114 1.77 13.30 3.29
CA GLU A 114 1.37 14.69 3.54
C GLU A 114 0.52 14.81 4.80
N ILE A 115 -0.41 13.89 5.02
CA ILE A 115 -1.21 13.82 6.24
C ILE A 115 -0.29 13.58 7.45
N GLY A 116 0.59 12.60 7.38
CA GLY A 116 1.52 12.29 8.46
C GLY A 116 2.45 13.44 8.80
N ILE A 117 2.96 14.16 7.81
CA ILE A 117 3.79 15.35 8.03
C ILE A 117 2.98 16.47 8.72
N ALA A 118 1.76 16.73 8.26
CA ALA A 118 0.90 17.74 8.85
C ALA A 118 0.56 17.41 10.30
N LEU A 119 0.22 16.16 10.61
CA LEU A 119 -0.04 15.71 11.99
C LEU A 119 1.20 15.85 12.88
N ARG A 120 2.38 15.41 12.42
CA ARG A 120 3.66 15.61 13.15
C ARG A 120 3.98 17.10 13.37
N GLY A 121 3.59 17.96 12.43
CA GLY A 121 3.65 19.40 12.60
C GLY A 121 2.59 19.97 13.55
N GLY A 122 1.71 19.15 14.12
CA GLY A 122 0.64 19.56 15.03
C GLY A 122 -0.55 20.25 14.35
N HIS A 123 -0.73 20.05 13.04
CA HIS A 123 -1.83 20.60 12.27
C HIS A 123 -3.00 19.62 12.21
N PRO A 124 -4.26 20.06 12.39
CA PRO A 124 -5.44 19.26 12.09
C PRO A 124 -5.52 18.91 10.59
N CYS A 125 -6.04 17.74 10.25
CA CYS A 125 -6.27 17.29 8.88
C CYS A 125 -7.70 16.78 8.70
#